data_dc078aa722507ee22533294b7a8f7025
#
_entry.id   dc078aa722507ee22533294b7a8f7025
#
_cell.length_a   1.000
_cell.length_b   1.000
_cell.length_c   1.000
_cell.angle_alpha   90.00
_cell.angle_beta   90.00
_cell.angle_gamma   90.00
#
_symmetry.space_group_name_H-M   'P 1'
#
loop_
_entity.id
_entity.type
_entity.pdbx_description
1 polymer ?
#
loop_
_entity_poly.entity_id
_entity_poly.type
_entity_poly.pdbx_seq_one_letter_code
_entity_poly.pdbx_strand_id
1 'polypeptide(L)'
;MKKKCLLTALFGCMVVCASAQISLSGKVVDARTGKPVEGANVRLEQTTIGCATNPKGEFLLKDIKEGTYTLRTSCLNYAPVTQKVSQSQKEMVIRLKSTTFNMDQVVVTGTGTHHKLKDSPVPVEVISQRDLQNANPSSFQDALVKLVPSISVQTTAMGTTLYVNGLPDKYLLVLINGKKVAGDISGSIDYDRINMDAVKRIEVLKGASSALYGSDAIAGVINIITDDPKSALNVSSNTRVSSHGRISESVNADANDGKLSAHLNYNYRTSDGWQLNPYEESKGELVETTKKPVYKNHSHNVSQTLSYAATERLSLHLNGNLFISENDRTGAYDYNNRHQSYTVGGTVSYKHLRAHE
;
A
#
# COMPACT_ATOMS: atom_id res chain seq x y z
N MET A 1 -59.64 57.88 -27.49
CA MET A 1 -59.09 57.34 -26.26
C MET A 1 -58.61 55.88 -26.35
N LYS A 2 -58.44 55.30 -27.55
CA LYS A 2 -58.04 53.89 -27.70
C LYS A 2 -56.59 53.65 -28.15
N LYS A 3 -55.75 54.70 -28.35
CA LYS A 3 -54.38 54.60 -28.78
C LYS A 3 -53.32 54.77 -27.66
N LYS A 4 -53.74 55.18 -26.42
CA LYS A 4 -52.78 55.37 -25.30
C LYS A 4 -52.64 54.13 -24.40
N CYS A 5 -53.56 53.15 -24.46
CA CYS A 5 -53.47 51.91 -23.68
C CYS A 5 -52.57 50.84 -24.29
N LEU A 6 -52.27 50.95 -25.62
CA LEU A 6 -51.44 49.94 -26.30
C LEU A 6 -49.93 50.15 -26.09
N LEU A 7 -49.54 51.36 -25.73
CA LEU A 7 -48.12 51.70 -25.54
C LEU A 7 -47.63 51.37 -24.13
N THR A 8 -48.52 51.29 -23.15
CA THR A 8 -48.22 50.91 -21.76
C THR A 8 -48.13 49.40 -21.55
N ALA A 9 -48.82 48.62 -22.38
CA ALA A 9 -48.71 47.15 -22.35
C ALA A 9 -47.43 46.59 -22.98
N LEU A 10 -46.77 47.34 -23.88
CA LEU A 10 -45.55 46.89 -24.53
C LEU A 10 -44.27 47.22 -23.71
N PHE A 11 -44.38 48.09 -22.68
CA PHE A 11 -43.28 48.44 -21.81
C PHE A 11 -43.20 47.57 -20.54
N GLY A 12 -44.22 46.76 -20.27
CA GLY A 12 -44.33 45.90 -19.09
C GLY A 12 -43.73 44.50 -19.26
N CYS A 13 -43.24 44.10 -20.45
CA CYS A 13 -42.81 42.73 -20.74
C CYS A 13 -41.29 42.57 -20.95
N MET A 14 -40.51 43.60 -20.63
CA MET A 14 -39.07 43.50 -20.53
C MET A 14 -38.63 43.30 -19.08
N VAL A 15 -39.18 42.28 -18.42
CA VAL A 15 -38.54 41.69 -17.25
C VAL A 15 -37.34 40.93 -17.78
N VAL A 16 -36.23 41.64 -17.83
CA VAL A 16 -34.91 41.02 -17.99
C VAL A 16 -34.79 39.99 -16.87
N CYS A 17 -34.85 38.71 -17.24
CA CYS A 17 -34.38 37.64 -16.35
C CYS A 17 -32.87 37.90 -16.11
N ALA A 18 -32.56 38.73 -15.13
CA ALA A 18 -31.22 38.83 -14.59
C ALA A 18 -30.94 37.47 -13.93
N SER A 19 -30.43 36.54 -14.71
CA SER A 19 -29.85 35.32 -14.18
C SER A 19 -28.72 35.75 -13.28
N ALA A 20 -28.90 35.62 -11.96
CA ALA A 20 -27.85 35.89 -11.01
C ALA A 20 -26.68 34.93 -11.31
N GLN A 21 -25.67 35.43 -11.97
CA GLN A 21 -24.44 34.67 -12.21
C GLN A 21 -23.65 34.63 -10.92
N ILE A 22 -23.49 33.42 -10.40
CA ILE A 22 -22.75 33.16 -9.16
C ILE A 22 -21.27 33.02 -9.50
N SER A 23 -20.42 33.67 -8.71
CA SER A 23 -18.97 33.50 -8.75
C SER A 23 -18.48 32.81 -7.49
N LEU A 24 -17.60 31.83 -7.66
CA LEU A 24 -16.93 31.14 -6.58
C LEU A 24 -15.46 31.51 -6.55
N SER A 25 -14.98 32.04 -5.44
CA SER A 25 -13.58 32.44 -5.30
C SER A 25 -12.98 31.87 -4.03
N GLY A 26 -11.68 31.68 -4.04
CA GLY A 26 -10.99 31.15 -2.88
C GLY A 26 -9.48 31.03 -3.10
N LYS A 27 -8.85 30.37 -2.15
CA LYS A 27 -7.41 30.14 -2.13
C LYS A 27 -7.10 28.67 -1.87
N VAL A 28 -6.16 28.11 -2.62
CA VAL A 28 -5.64 26.77 -2.45
C VAL A 28 -4.29 26.86 -1.73
N VAL A 29 -4.16 26.16 -0.61
CA VAL A 29 -2.95 26.16 0.22
C VAL A 29 -2.51 24.74 0.57
N ASP A 30 -1.22 24.55 0.78
CA ASP A 30 -0.68 23.33 1.33
C ASP A 30 -1.15 23.14 2.78
N ALA A 31 -1.70 21.97 3.09
CA ALA A 31 -2.33 21.69 4.38
C ALA A 31 -1.34 21.72 5.57
N ARG A 32 -0.06 21.46 5.33
CA ARG A 32 0.99 21.39 6.35
C ARG A 32 1.72 22.72 6.53
N THR A 33 2.08 23.37 5.42
CA THR A 33 2.92 24.57 5.44
C THR A 33 2.12 25.86 5.38
N GLY A 34 0.85 25.81 4.98
CA GLY A 34 0.01 26.98 4.73
C GLY A 34 0.41 27.81 3.50
N LYS A 35 1.45 27.39 2.77
CA LYS A 35 1.91 28.10 1.56
C LYS A 35 0.90 27.98 0.43
N PRO A 36 0.76 29.01 -0.43
CA PRO A 36 -0.11 28.94 -1.59
C PRO A 36 0.34 27.86 -2.57
N VAL A 37 -0.62 27.20 -3.20
CA VAL A 37 -0.39 26.18 -4.24
C VAL A 37 -0.74 26.80 -5.59
N GLU A 38 0.26 27.08 -6.40
CA GLU A 38 0.14 27.57 -7.77
C GLU A 38 -0.20 26.43 -8.73
N GLY A 39 -0.97 26.73 -9.78
CA GLY A 39 -1.30 25.78 -10.86
C GLY A 39 -2.23 24.64 -10.43
N ALA A 40 -2.87 24.74 -9.27
CA ALA A 40 -3.89 23.77 -8.87
C ALA A 40 -5.12 23.90 -9.78
N ASN A 41 -5.57 22.80 -10.35
CA ASN A 41 -6.77 22.74 -11.18
C ASN A 41 -8.01 22.68 -10.27
N VAL A 42 -8.85 23.70 -10.31
CA VAL A 42 -10.10 23.81 -9.57
C VAL A 42 -11.25 23.74 -10.57
N ARG A 43 -12.10 22.69 -10.49
CA ARG A 43 -13.20 22.50 -11.42
C ARG A 43 -14.47 22.05 -10.73
N LEU A 44 -15.62 22.41 -11.29
CA LEU A 44 -16.92 21.86 -10.93
C LEU A 44 -17.12 20.56 -11.71
N GLU A 45 -17.34 19.45 -11.01
CA GLU A 45 -17.62 18.16 -11.64
C GLU A 45 -18.92 18.22 -12.46
N GLN A 46 -18.95 17.46 -13.54
CA GLN A 46 -20.08 17.42 -14.51
C GLN A 46 -20.32 18.74 -15.24
N THR A 47 -19.37 19.68 -15.21
CA THR A 47 -19.43 20.94 -15.97
C THR A 47 -18.09 21.19 -16.69
N THR A 48 -18.08 22.17 -17.59
CA THR A 48 -16.86 22.67 -18.25
C THR A 48 -16.20 23.81 -17.48
N ILE A 49 -16.75 24.20 -16.32
CA ILE A 49 -16.27 25.35 -15.55
C ILE A 49 -15.11 24.92 -14.66
N GLY A 50 -13.96 25.54 -14.90
CA GLY A 50 -12.74 25.29 -14.13
C GLY A 50 -11.67 26.34 -14.42
N CYS A 51 -10.70 26.48 -13.52
CA CYS A 51 -9.51 27.32 -13.68
C CYS A 51 -8.33 26.75 -12.93
N ALA A 52 -7.12 27.24 -13.25
CA ALA A 52 -5.92 27.00 -12.47
C ALA A 52 -5.70 28.14 -11.46
N THR A 53 -5.12 27.82 -10.31
CA THR A 53 -4.75 28.84 -9.31
C THR A 53 -3.55 29.68 -9.78
N ASN A 54 -3.56 30.96 -9.40
CA ASN A 54 -2.45 31.89 -9.66
C ASN A 54 -1.26 31.66 -8.69
N PRO A 55 -0.12 32.37 -8.82
CA PRO A 55 1.03 32.23 -7.91
C PRO A 55 0.74 32.50 -6.41
N LYS A 56 -0.35 33.21 -6.11
CA LYS A 56 -0.83 33.42 -4.73
C LYS A 56 -1.77 32.31 -4.26
N GLY A 57 -2.01 31.27 -5.10
CA GLY A 57 -2.92 30.17 -4.84
C GLY A 57 -4.41 30.53 -4.99
N GLU A 58 -4.73 31.70 -5.55
CA GLU A 58 -6.11 32.18 -5.66
C GLU A 58 -6.78 31.66 -6.93
N PHE A 59 -8.08 31.40 -6.86
CA PHE A 59 -8.90 31.00 -7.98
C PHE A 59 -10.21 31.77 -8.03
N LEU A 60 -10.78 31.93 -9.22
CA LEU A 60 -12.08 32.53 -9.45
C LEU A 60 -12.81 31.77 -10.57
N LEU A 61 -13.90 31.12 -10.21
CA LEU A 61 -14.84 30.51 -11.15
C LEU A 61 -16.02 31.48 -11.36
N LYS A 62 -16.32 31.80 -12.63
CA LYS A 62 -17.40 32.70 -13.02
C LYS A 62 -18.50 31.93 -13.75
N ASP A 63 -19.64 32.58 -13.96
CA ASP A 63 -20.74 32.08 -14.79
C ASP A 63 -21.35 30.76 -14.28
N ILE A 64 -21.35 30.57 -12.96
CA ILE A 64 -21.98 29.39 -12.33
C ILE A 64 -23.49 29.64 -12.22
N LYS A 65 -24.28 28.72 -12.71
CA LYS A 65 -25.75 28.74 -12.50
C LYS A 65 -26.07 28.40 -11.04
N GLU A 66 -27.20 28.86 -10.58
CA GLU A 66 -27.67 28.52 -9.21
C GLU A 66 -27.85 27.00 -9.08
N GLY A 67 -27.31 26.42 -7.99
CA GLY A 67 -27.36 24.99 -7.75
C GLY A 67 -26.32 24.51 -6.75
N THR A 68 -26.35 23.21 -6.45
CA THR A 68 -25.35 22.54 -5.65
C THR A 68 -24.37 21.79 -6.55
N TYR A 69 -23.10 22.03 -6.38
CA TYR A 69 -22.04 21.45 -7.21
C TYR A 69 -21.00 20.73 -6.36
N THR A 70 -20.30 19.82 -6.98
CA THR A 70 -19.13 19.18 -6.42
C THR A 70 -17.88 19.86 -6.99
N LEU A 71 -17.14 20.58 -6.14
CA LEU A 71 -15.88 21.21 -6.48
C LEU A 71 -14.74 20.22 -6.28
N ARG A 72 -14.01 19.91 -7.34
CA ARG A 72 -12.81 19.08 -7.30
C ARG A 72 -11.58 19.91 -7.52
N THR A 73 -10.63 19.82 -6.59
CA THR A 73 -9.33 20.50 -6.67
C THR A 73 -8.22 19.48 -6.72
N SER A 74 -7.34 19.58 -7.71
CA SER A 74 -6.20 18.67 -7.90
C SER A 74 -4.95 19.45 -8.31
N CYS A 75 -3.79 19.01 -7.84
CA CYS A 75 -2.50 19.55 -8.24
C CYS A 75 -1.48 18.41 -8.28
N LEU A 76 -0.44 18.55 -9.10
CA LEU A 76 0.67 17.60 -9.13
C LEU A 76 1.31 17.53 -7.73
N ASN A 77 1.61 16.34 -7.26
CA ASN A 77 2.16 16.07 -5.93
C ASN A 77 1.22 16.39 -4.75
N TYR A 78 -0.09 16.51 -4.99
CA TYR A 78 -1.10 16.69 -3.96
C TYR A 78 -2.24 15.68 -4.11
N ALA A 79 -2.80 15.24 -3.00
CA ALA A 79 -4.02 14.45 -2.99
C ALA A 79 -5.19 15.33 -3.45
N PRO A 80 -6.03 14.88 -4.39
CA PRO A 80 -7.19 15.64 -4.82
C PRO A 80 -8.19 15.76 -3.67
N VAL A 81 -8.82 16.94 -3.57
CA VAL A 81 -9.87 17.24 -2.59
C VAL A 81 -11.17 17.49 -3.32
N THR A 82 -12.25 16.88 -2.83
CA THR A 82 -13.61 17.05 -3.36
C THR A 82 -14.49 17.58 -2.24
N GLN A 83 -15.25 18.64 -2.52
CA GLN A 83 -16.17 19.24 -1.55
C GLN A 83 -17.45 19.75 -2.22
N LYS A 84 -18.57 19.69 -1.52
CA LYS A 84 -19.84 20.23 -2.01
C LYS A 84 -19.88 21.74 -1.79
N VAL A 85 -20.33 22.48 -2.80
CA VAL A 85 -20.49 23.94 -2.77
C VAL A 85 -21.90 24.28 -3.25
N SER A 86 -22.60 25.17 -2.54
CA SER A 86 -24.04 25.39 -2.78
C SER A 86 -24.42 26.85 -3.04
N GLN A 87 -23.54 27.81 -3.04
CA GLN A 87 -23.81 29.21 -3.38
C GLN A 87 -22.53 30.02 -3.48
N SER A 88 -22.60 31.33 -3.80
CA SER A 88 -21.45 32.23 -3.82
C SER A 88 -20.73 32.24 -2.48
N GLN A 89 -19.72 31.38 -2.37
CA GLN A 89 -18.79 31.40 -1.26
C GLN A 89 -17.59 32.25 -1.68
N LYS A 90 -17.46 33.43 -1.06
CA LYS A 90 -16.29 34.28 -1.20
C LYS A 90 -15.27 33.80 -0.14
N GLU A 91 -13.99 33.74 -0.55
CA GLU A 91 -12.86 33.43 0.33
C GLU A 91 -12.81 31.99 0.88
N MET A 92 -13.16 31.02 0.06
CA MET A 92 -12.98 29.61 0.39
C MET A 92 -11.49 29.25 0.48
N VAL A 93 -11.07 28.54 1.55
CA VAL A 93 -9.71 28.02 1.69
C VAL A 93 -9.72 26.49 1.50
N ILE A 94 -9.09 26.04 0.42
CA ILE A 94 -8.94 24.62 0.10
C ILE A 94 -7.53 24.19 0.53
N ARG A 95 -7.47 23.18 1.41
CA ARG A 95 -6.20 22.66 1.93
C ARG A 95 -5.86 21.36 1.22
N LEU A 96 -4.84 21.36 0.36
CA LEU A 96 -4.33 20.16 -0.30
C LEU A 96 -3.24 19.51 0.55
N LYS A 97 -3.36 18.20 0.75
CA LYS A 97 -2.31 17.41 1.39
C LYS A 97 -1.27 17.01 0.33
N SER A 98 -0.01 17.40 0.53
CA SER A 98 1.09 16.99 -0.34
C SER A 98 1.21 15.47 -0.35
N THR A 99 1.33 14.91 -1.55
CA THR A 99 1.61 13.49 -1.79
C THR A 99 3.09 13.23 -2.09
N THR A 100 3.91 14.28 -2.10
CA THR A 100 5.35 14.14 -2.30
C THR A 100 5.93 13.22 -1.25
N PHE A 101 6.90 12.41 -1.66
CA PHE A 101 7.70 11.53 -0.83
C PHE A 101 7.95 12.17 0.53
N ASN A 102 7.42 11.55 1.56
CA ASN A 102 7.51 12.09 2.90
C ASN A 102 8.94 11.81 3.38
N MET A 103 9.88 12.73 3.11
CA MET A 103 11.26 12.62 3.60
C MET A 103 11.34 12.62 5.13
N ASP A 104 10.24 12.99 5.79
CA ASP A 104 10.05 12.82 7.23
C ASP A 104 9.49 11.43 7.59
N GLN A 105 9.30 10.54 6.60
CA GLN A 105 8.88 9.16 6.85
C GLN A 105 9.93 8.45 7.71
N VAL A 106 9.46 7.86 8.81
CA VAL A 106 10.32 7.11 9.73
C VAL A 106 10.55 5.73 9.16
N VAL A 107 11.82 5.36 9.04
CA VAL A 107 12.29 4.02 8.63
C VAL A 107 13.04 3.35 9.77
N VAL A 108 13.08 2.04 9.76
CA VAL A 108 13.79 1.23 10.77
C VAL A 108 15.01 0.55 10.15
N THR A 109 14.91 0.24 8.86
CA THR A 109 15.96 -0.46 8.13
C THR A 109 17.14 0.49 7.86
N GLY A 110 18.34 0.00 8.06
CA GLY A 110 19.57 0.76 7.86
C GLY A 110 20.33 1.12 9.13
N THR A 111 19.66 1.23 10.28
CA THR A 111 20.33 1.43 11.58
C THR A 111 19.71 0.59 12.70
N GLY A 112 18.63 -0.15 12.42
CA GLY A 112 17.86 -0.90 13.43
C GLY A 112 17.06 -0.02 14.40
N THR A 113 17.09 1.31 14.23
CA THR A 113 16.37 2.27 15.06
C THR A 113 15.46 3.16 14.22
N HIS A 114 14.40 3.68 14.83
CA HIS A 114 13.49 4.60 14.16
C HIS A 114 14.17 5.94 13.87
N HIS A 115 14.33 6.30 12.59
CA HIS A 115 14.84 7.60 12.16
C HIS A 115 14.17 8.04 10.87
N LYS A 116 14.32 9.31 10.52
CA LYS A 116 13.73 9.83 9.29
C LYS A 116 14.49 9.29 8.08
N LEU A 117 13.78 9.00 7.00
CA LEU A 117 14.37 8.48 5.76
C LEU A 117 15.52 9.38 5.25
N LYS A 118 15.37 10.71 5.38
CA LYS A 118 16.39 11.69 4.99
C LYS A 118 17.69 11.61 5.82
N ASP A 119 17.61 11.08 7.03
CA ASP A 119 18.72 10.98 7.97
C ASP A 119 19.34 9.56 7.95
N SER A 120 18.86 8.69 7.04
CA SER A 120 19.38 7.33 6.88
C SER A 120 20.78 7.38 6.25
N PRO A 121 21.80 6.76 6.85
CA PRO A 121 23.17 6.72 6.30
C PRO A 121 23.27 5.85 5.03
N VAL A 122 22.24 5.08 4.73
CA VAL A 122 22.17 4.18 3.57
C VAL A 122 20.86 4.43 2.82
N PRO A 123 20.86 4.31 1.47
CA PRO A 123 19.66 4.52 0.67
C PRO A 123 18.63 3.43 0.95
N VAL A 124 17.49 3.83 1.52
CA VAL A 124 16.34 2.97 1.76
C VAL A 124 15.22 3.39 0.82
N GLU A 125 14.75 2.45 0.00
CA GLU A 125 13.54 2.64 -0.79
C GLU A 125 12.33 2.20 0.02
N VAL A 126 11.28 3.01 0.05
CA VAL A 126 10.07 2.74 0.82
C VAL A 126 8.89 2.60 -0.10
N ILE A 127 8.28 1.44 -0.09
CA ILE A 127 7.01 1.15 -0.76
C ILE A 127 5.90 1.34 0.25
N SER A 128 5.08 2.35 0.04
CA SER A 128 3.97 2.68 0.95
C SER A 128 2.78 1.74 0.75
N GLN A 129 1.87 1.70 1.73
CA GLN A 129 0.59 0.99 1.60
C GLN A 129 -0.22 1.46 0.37
N ARG A 130 -0.13 2.75 0.04
CA ARG A 130 -0.79 3.32 -1.13
C ARG A 130 -0.22 2.77 -2.44
N ASP A 131 1.10 2.61 -2.52
CA ASP A 131 1.75 2.04 -3.70
C ASP A 131 1.35 0.58 -3.89
N LEU A 132 1.27 -0.17 -2.78
CA LEU A 132 0.77 -1.56 -2.78
C LEU A 132 -0.69 -1.64 -3.23
N GLN A 133 -1.55 -0.76 -2.73
CA GLN A 133 -2.96 -0.70 -3.14
C GLN A 133 -3.13 -0.35 -4.61
N ASN A 134 -2.35 0.62 -5.12
CA ASN A 134 -2.39 1.03 -6.53
C ASN A 134 -1.88 -0.09 -7.47
N ALA A 135 -0.82 -0.79 -7.07
CA ALA A 135 -0.25 -1.89 -7.84
C ALA A 135 -1.11 -3.17 -7.80
N ASN A 136 -1.98 -3.29 -6.79
CA ASN A 136 -2.85 -4.44 -6.54
C ASN A 136 -2.14 -5.79 -6.78
N PRO A 137 -1.06 -6.08 -6.02
CA PRO A 137 -0.26 -7.27 -6.26
C PRO A 137 -1.02 -8.54 -5.84
N SER A 138 -0.79 -9.62 -6.58
CA SER A 138 -1.37 -10.93 -6.27
C SER A 138 -0.62 -11.70 -5.18
N SER A 139 0.63 -11.35 -4.94
CA SER A 139 1.51 -11.95 -3.95
C SER A 139 2.60 -10.97 -3.52
N PHE A 140 3.39 -11.33 -2.51
CA PHE A 140 4.54 -10.53 -2.10
C PHE A 140 5.60 -10.41 -3.22
N GLN A 141 5.88 -11.52 -3.92
CA GLN A 141 6.81 -11.52 -5.04
C GLN A 141 6.32 -10.59 -6.16
N ASP A 142 5.03 -10.64 -6.51
CA ASP A 142 4.41 -9.77 -7.50
C ASP A 142 4.52 -8.28 -7.11
N ALA A 143 4.33 -7.97 -5.82
CA ALA A 143 4.53 -6.62 -5.30
C ALA A 143 5.96 -6.12 -5.52
N LEU A 144 6.93 -6.95 -5.20
CA LEU A 144 8.35 -6.59 -5.35
C LEU A 144 8.73 -6.39 -6.81
N VAL A 145 8.33 -7.30 -7.71
CA VAL A 145 8.63 -7.18 -9.15
C VAL A 145 8.00 -5.94 -9.76
N LYS A 146 6.77 -5.59 -9.37
CA LYS A 146 6.07 -4.40 -9.88
C LYS A 146 6.64 -3.08 -9.38
N LEU A 147 7.13 -3.07 -8.15
CA LEU A 147 7.47 -1.83 -7.44
C LEU A 147 8.96 -1.62 -7.21
N VAL A 148 9.78 -2.67 -7.37
CA VAL A 148 11.24 -2.59 -7.17
C VAL A 148 11.97 -3.05 -8.42
N PRO A 149 12.45 -2.14 -9.28
CA PRO A 149 13.03 -2.47 -10.59
C PRO A 149 14.25 -3.40 -10.54
N SER A 150 14.95 -3.49 -9.42
CA SER A 150 16.12 -4.36 -9.24
C SER A 150 15.78 -5.80 -8.87
N ILE A 151 14.49 -6.12 -8.72
CA ILE A 151 14.01 -7.44 -8.34
C ILE A 151 13.39 -8.15 -9.54
N SER A 152 13.78 -9.39 -9.74
CA SER A 152 13.18 -10.30 -10.71
C SER A 152 12.82 -11.62 -10.05
N VAL A 153 11.94 -12.37 -10.69
CA VAL A 153 11.44 -13.66 -10.21
C VAL A 153 11.70 -14.71 -11.26
N GLN A 154 12.24 -15.83 -10.84
CA GLN A 154 12.36 -17.02 -11.68
C GLN A 154 11.52 -18.15 -11.07
N THR A 155 10.56 -18.64 -11.82
CA THR A 155 9.76 -19.81 -11.43
C THR A 155 10.35 -21.06 -12.09
N THR A 156 10.65 -22.05 -11.26
CA THR A 156 11.18 -23.34 -11.68
C THR A 156 10.29 -24.48 -11.13
N ALA A 157 10.55 -25.70 -11.53
CA ALA A 157 9.89 -26.89 -10.95
C ALA A 157 10.14 -27.04 -9.43
N MET A 158 11.21 -26.44 -8.90
CA MET A 158 11.54 -26.48 -7.48
C MET A 158 10.92 -25.35 -6.67
N GLY A 159 10.25 -24.41 -7.33
CA GLY A 159 9.62 -23.26 -6.69
C GLY A 159 9.98 -21.93 -7.34
N THR A 160 9.64 -20.85 -6.65
CA THR A 160 9.86 -19.49 -7.11
C THR A 160 11.02 -18.88 -6.31
N THR A 161 12.06 -18.42 -7.03
CA THR A 161 13.23 -17.75 -6.46
C THR A 161 13.20 -16.28 -6.82
N LEU A 162 13.43 -15.40 -5.84
CA LEU A 162 13.66 -13.98 -6.05
C LEU A 162 15.15 -13.74 -6.36
N TYR A 163 15.39 -12.83 -7.28
CA TYR A 163 16.73 -12.32 -7.60
C TYR A 163 16.76 -10.82 -7.35
N VAL A 164 17.75 -10.37 -6.61
CA VAL A 164 18.03 -8.95 -6.37
C VAL A 164 19.36 -8.59 -7.02
N ASN A 165 19.34 -7.71 -8.01
CA ASN A 165 20.54 -7.39 -8.81
C ASN A 165 21.27 -8.63 -9.37
N GLY A 166 20.52 -9.66 -9.76
CA GLY A 166 21.05 -10.93 -10.27
C GLY A 166 21.52 -11.93 -9.21
N LEU A 167 21.48 -11.59 -7.92
CA LEU A 167 21.81 -12.50 -6.83
C LEU A 167 20.53 -13.20 -6.31
N PRO A 168 20.56 -14.52 -6.09
CA PRO A 168 19.41 -15.24 -5.58
C PRO A 168 19.10 -14.91 -4.12
N ASP A 169 17.86 -15.19 -3.72
CA ASP A 169 17.28 -14.82 -2.42
C ASP A 169 17.98 -15.40 -1.19
N LYS A 170 18.78 -16.42 -1.33
CA LYS A 170 19.65 -16.91 -0.25
C LYS A 170 20.64 -15.86 0.27
N TYR A 171 20.91 -14.82 -0.52
CA TYR A 171 21.74 -13.66 -0.16
C TYR A 171 20.92 -12.43 0.22
N LEU A 172 19.59 -12.56 0.25
CA LEU A 172 18.64 -11.51 0.60
C LEU A 172 18.11 -11.75 2.01
N LEU A 173 18.29 -10.78 2.88
CA LEU A 173 17.70 -10.83 4.21
C LEU A 173 16.28 -10.29 4.19
N VAL A 174 15.31 -11.14 4.51
CA VAL A 174 13.91 -10.73 4.66
C VAL A 174 13.54 -10.67 6.13
N LEU A 175 12.98 -9.52 6.52
CA LEU A 175 12.56 -9.23 7.88
C LEU A 175 11.06 -8.92 7.92
N ILE A 176 10.40 -9.27 9.01
CA ILE A 176 9.08 -8.78 9.39
C ILE A 176 9.23 -8.04 10.71
N ASN A 177 8.94 -6.74 10.71
CA ASN A 177 9.12 -5.85 11.88
C ASN A 177 10.53 -5.97 12.49
N GLY A 178 11.55 -6.04 11.62
CA GLY A 178 12.95 -6.16 12.03
C GLY A 178 13.42 -7.56 12.45
N LYS A 179 12.54 -8.58 12.42
CA LYS A 179 12.87 -9.97 12.78
C LYS A 179 13.04 -10.81 11.53
N LYS A 180 14.14 -11.57 11.45
CA LYS A 180 14.46 -12.44 10.31
C LYS A 180 13.35 -13.49 10.09
N VAL A 181 12.89 -13.59 8.86
CA VAL A 181 12.02 -14.68 8.40
C VAL A 181 12.88 -15.93 8.21
N ALA A 182 12.56 -17.00 8.92
CA ALA A 182 13.28 -18.25 8.76
C ALA A 182 12.99 -18.88 7.39
N GLY A 183 14.03 -19.28 6.67
CA GLY A 183 13.94 -20.11 5.48
C GLY A 183 13.78 -21.59 5.80
N ASP A 184 13.70 -22.40 4.76
CA ASP A 184 13.81 -23.85 4.82
C ASP A 184 15.27 -24.32 5.02
N ILE A 185 15.51 -25.63 4.94
CA ILE A 185 16.86 -26.22 5.08
C ILE A 185 17.81 -25.72 3.99
N SER A 186 17.30 -25.36 2.80
CA SER A 186 18.08 -24.83 1.66
C SER A 186 18.34 -23.32 1.78
N GLY A 187 17.77 -22.65 2.76
CA GLY A 187 17.81 -21.20 2.94
C GLY A 187 16.75 -20.45 2.12
N SER A 188 15.92 -21.15 1.37
CA SER A 188 14.81 -20.57 0.59
C SER A 188 13.68 -20.14 1.52
N ILE A 189 13.07 -19.00 1.22
CA ILE A 189 11.93 -18.48 1.97
C ILE A 189 10.65 -18.77 1.17
N ASP A 190 9.69 -19.44 1.81
CA ASP A 190 8.34 -19.52 1.26
C ASP A 190 7.63 -18.17 1.48
N TYR A 191 7.57 -17.35 0.45
CA TYR A 191 6.99 -15.99 0.50
C TYR A 191 5.47 -15.99 0.64
N ASP A 192 4.81 -17.14 0.44
CA ASP A 192 3.36 -17.28 0.65
C ASP A 192 2.95 -17.13 2.11
N ARG A 193 3.91 -17.25 3.04
CA ARG A 193 3.71 -16.94 4.47
C ARG A 193 3.52 -15.45 4.77
N ILE A 194 3.84 -14.56 3.80
CA ILE A 194 3.72 -13.11 3.97
C ILE A 194 2.29 -12.69 3.61
N ASN A 195 1.55 -12.21 4.60
CA ASN A 195 0.23 -11.65 4.37
C ASN A 195 0.32 -10.19 3.91
N MET A 196 -0.01 -9.93 2.65
CA MET A 196 0.04 -8.60 2.05
C MET A 196 -1.01 -7.63 2.63
N ASP A 197 -2.13 -8.13 3.16
CA ASP A 197 -3.19 -7.29 3.72
C ASP A 197 -2.79 -6.64 5.06
N ALA A 198 -1.83 -7.24 5.77
CA ALA A 198 -1.27 -6.69 7.00
C ALA A 198 -0.10 -5.72 6.76
N VAL A 199 0.38 -5.59 5.52
CA VAL A 199 1.57 -4.78 5.21
C VAL A 199 1.23 -3.30 5.18
N LYS A 200 1.87 -2.52 6.05
CA LYS A 200 1.82 -1.06 6.07
C LYS A 200 2.77 -0.43 5.07
N ARG A 201 3.99 -0.95 5.00
CA ARG A 201 5.02 -0.57 4.04
C ARG A 201 6.08 -1.64 3.93
N ILE A 202 6.84 -1.59 2.85
CA ILE A 202 8.03 -2.41 2.66
C ILE A 202 9.22 -1.46 2.55
N GLU A 203 10.26 -1.70 3.34
CA GLU A 203 11.52 -0.97 3.30
C GLU A 203 12.57 -1.85 2.61
N VAL A 204 13.14 -1.36 1.51
CA VAL A 204 14.12 -2.09 0.69
C VAL A 204 15.46 -1.38 0.78
N LEU A 205 16.43 -2.05 1.35
CA LEU A 205 17.81 -1.62 1.41
C LEU A 205 18.60 -2.35 0.31
N LYS A 206 19.01 -1.62 -0.72
CA LYS A 206 19.71 -2.18 -1.89
C LYS A 206 21.22 -2.25 -1.65
N GLY A 207 21.82 -3.33 -2.13
CA GLY A 207 23.28 -3.52 -2.06
C GLY A 207 23.74 -4.18 -0.77
N ALA A 208 25.05 -4.30 -0.65
CA ALA A 208 25.68 -5.02 0.45
C ALA A 208 25.44 -4.32 1.79
N SER A 209 24.65 -4.94 2.64
CA SER A 209 24.32 -4.48 3.99
C SER A 209 24.88 -5.41 5.06
N SER A 210 25.85 -6.25 4.69
CA SER A 210 26.48 -7.25 5.55
C SER A 210 27.13 -6.64 6.79
N ALA A 211 27.59 -5.39 6.71
CA ALA A 211 28.16 -4.69 7.87
C ALA A 211 27.14 -4.45 8.99
N LEU A 212 25.85 -4.33 8.67
CA LEU A 212 24.77 -4.11 9.63
C LEU A 212 24.00 -5.38 9.98
N TYR A 213 23.84 -6.28 9.01
CA TYR A 213 22.94 -7.42 9.09
C TYR A 213 23.61 -8.79 8.90
N GLY A 214 24.93 -8.82 8.72
CA GLY A 214 25.69 -10.06 8.52
C GLY A 214 25.68 -10.58 7.07
N SER A 215 26.19 -11.80 6.89
CA SER A 215 26.41 -12.42 5.58
C SER A 215 25.13 -12.67 4.76
N ASP A 216 23.99 -12.73 5.41
CA ASP A 216 22.71 -12.99 4.74
C ASP A 216 22.20 -11.77 3.94
N ALA A 217 22.79 -10.60 4.13
CA ALA A 217 22.37 -9.33 3.52
C ALA A 217 23.32 -8.83 2.41
N ILE A 218 23.91 -9.72 1.63
CA ILE A 218 24.82 -9.39 0.54
C ILE A 218 24.07 -8.74 -0.64
N ALA A 219 22.91 -9.29 -1.00
CA ALA A 219 22.06 -8.75 -2.06
C ALA A 219 21.22 -7.55 -1.60
N GLY A 220 20.99 -7.43 -0.29
CA GLY A 220 20.19 -6.39 0.34
C GLY A 220 19.33 -6.88 1.48
N VAL A 221 18.50 -5.98 2.00
CA VAL A 221 17.54 -6.27 3.06
C VAL A 221 16.15 -5.80 2.64
N ILE A 222 15.15 -6.64 2.85
CA ILE A 222 13.74 -6.28 2.71
C ILE A 222 13.11 -6.39 4.09
N ASN A 223 12.59 -5.27 4.61
CA ASN A 223 11.92 -5.24 5.89
C ASN A 223 10.44 -4.90 5.70
N ILE A 224 9.58 -5.84 6.04
CA ILE A 224 8.13 -5.72 5.93
C ILE A 224 7.62 -5.18 7.25
N ILE A 225 7.05 -3.98 7.22
CA ILE A 225 6.46 -3.34 8.39
C ILE A 225 4.96 -3.57 8.34
N THR A 226 4.42 -4.18 9.37
CA THR A 226 2.99 -4.39 9.54
C THR A 226 2.34 -3.23 10.28
N ASP A 227 1.02 -3.10 10.17
CA ASP A 227 0.29 -2.08 10.92
C ASP A 227 0.11 -2.50 12.38
N ASP A 228 0.13 -1.51 13.26
CA ASP A 228 -0.26 -1.69 14.65
C ASP A 228 -1.77 -1.49 14.79
N PRO A 229 -2.48 -2.32 15.57
CA PRO A 229 -3.90 -2.14 15.82
C PRO A 229 -4.19 -0.78 16.44
N LYS A 230 -5.07 0.02 15.80
CA LYS A 230 -5.45 1.36 16.26
C LYS A 230 -6.88 1.43 16.75
N SER A 231 -7.72 0.52 16.29
CA SER A 231 -9.14 0.45 16.63
C SER A 231 -9.35 -0.39 17.88
N ALA A 232 -10.37 -0.06 18.68
CA ALA A 232 -10.76 -0.87 19.83
C ALA A 232 -11.07 -2.31 19.42
N LEU A 233 -11.75 -2.48 18.28
CA LEU A 233 -11.95 -3.76 17.61
C LEU A 233 -12.10 -3.52 16.11
N ASN A 234 -11.39 -4.31 15.31
CA ASN A 234 -11.54 -4.33 13.86
C ASN A 234 -11.42 -5.77 13.37
N VAL A 235 -12.35 -6.19 12.55
CA VAL A 235 -12.29 -7.49 11.87
C VAL A 235 -12.47 -7.26 10.38
N SER A 236 -11.56 -7.80 9.58
CA SER A 236 -11.62 -7.71 8.13
C SER A 236 -11.36 -9.06 7.49
N SER A 237 -12.01 -9.32 6.37
CA SER A 237 -11.79 -10.48 5.52
C SER A 237 -11.56 -10.01 4.09
N ASN A 238 -10.64 -10.67 3.40
CA ASN A 238 -10.32 -10.42 2.01
C ASN A 238 -10.18 -11.75 1.27
N THR A 239 -11.07 -11.95 0.29
CA THR A 239 -11.05 -13.13 -0.59
C THR A 239 -10.58 -12.71 -1.97
N ARG A 240 -9.56 -13.37 -2.49
CA ARG A 240 -9.06 -13.15 -3.83
C ARG A 240 -9.09 -14.45 -4.63
N VAL A 241 -9.67 -14.39 -5.81
CA VAL A 241 -9.70 -15.50 -6.76
C VAL A 241 -8.96 -15.08 -8.03
N SER A 242 -8.12 -15.96 -8.55
CA SER A 242 -7.36 -15.70 -9.78
C SER A 242 -7.23 -16.96 -10.63
N SER A 243 -6.57 -16.86 -11.79
CA SER A 243 -6.33 -17.98 -12.71
C SER A 243 -5.68 -19.18 -12.03
N HIS A 244 -5.81 -20.36 -12.61
CA HIS A 244 -5.23 -21.63 -12.15
C HIS A 244 -5.77 -22.08 -10.78
N GLY A 245 -7.05 -21.83 -10.51
CA GLY A 245 -7.69 -22.22 -9.26
C GLY A 245 -7.09 -21.56 -8.02
N ARG A 246 -6.36 -20.43 -8.17
CA ARG A 246 -5.77 -19.76 -7.02
C ARG A 246 -6.83 -19.02 -6.24
N ILE A 247 -6.97 -19.41 -4.99
CA ILE A 247 -7.81 -18.74 -3.99
C ILE A 247 -6.92 -18.33 -2.84
N SER A 248 -7.06 -17.10 -2.39
CA SER A 248 -6.45 -16.58 -1.17
C SER A 248 -7.53 -15.98 -0.29
N GLU A 249 -7.64 -16.48 0.91
CA GLU A 249 -8.54 -15.99 1.96
C GLU A 249 -7.71 -15.47 3.12
N SER A 250 -8.00 -14.24 3.54
CA SER A 250 -7.29 -13.58 4.64
C SER A 250 -8.32 -13.04 5.63
N VAL A 251 -8.18 -13.40 6.90
CA VAL A 251 -8.99 -12.86 7.99
C VAL A 251 -8.07 -12.21 8.99
N ASN A 252 -8.33 -10.94 9.30
CA ASN A 252 -7.59 -10.16 10.28
C ASN A 252 -8.53 -9.76 11.41
N ALA A 253 -8.07 -9.87 12.64
CA ALA A 253 -8.76 -9.39 13.83
C ALA A 253 -7.79 -8.56 14.67
N ASP A 254 -8.14 -7.31 14.90
CA ASP A 254 -7.37 -6.34 15.67
C ASP A 254 -8.15 -5.93 16.89
N ALA A 255 -7.49 -5.83 18.03
CA ALA A 255 -8.05 -5.26 19.25
C ALA A 255 -7.03 -4.36 19.94
N ASN A 256 -7.50 -3.23 20.47
CA ASN A 256 -6.65 -2.30 21.20
C ASN A 256 -7.46 -1.54 22.24
N ASP A 257 -7.06 -1.63 23.51
CA ASP A 257 -7.65 -0.91 24.64
C ASP A 257 -6.76 0.25 25.17
N GLY A 258 -5.68 0.55 24.44
CA GLY A 258 -4.69 1.55 24.79
C GLY A 258 -3.50 1.02 25.60
N LYS A 259 -3.67 -0.06 26.37
CA LYS A 259 -2.57 -0.76 27.08
C LYS A 259 -2.21 -2.08 26.43
N LEU A 260 -3.21 -2.84 26.03
CA LEU A 260 -3.05 -4.12 25.36
C LEU A 260 -3.48 -3.95 23.91
N SER A 261 -2.63 -4.31 22.98
CA SER A 261 -3.00 -4.49 21.57
C SER A 261 -2.75 -5.91 21.12
N ALA A 262 -3.70 -6.46 20.39
CA ALA A 262 -3.66 -7.79 19.84
C ALA A 262 -3.96 -7.75 18.34
N HIS A 263 -3.17 -8.46 17.57
CA HIS A 263 -3.41 -8.68 16.14
C HIS A 263 -3.36 -10.18 15.88
N LEU A 264 -4.42 -10.72 15.31
CA LEU A 264 -4.52 -12.08 14.82
C LEU A 264 -4.78 -12.06 13.33
N ASN A 265 -3.98 -12.79 12.58
CA ASN A 265 -4.20 -13.00 11.16
C ASN A 265 -4.25 -14.49 10.85
N TYR A 266 -5.22 -14.88 10.05
CA TYR A 266 -5.26 -16.18 9.39
C TYR A 266 -5.27 -15.97 7.89
N ASN A 267 -4.41 -16.69 7.17
CA ASN A 267 -4.37 -16.66 5.71
C ASN A 267 -4.37 -18.09 5.17
N TYR A 268 -5.31 -18.38 4.29
CA TYR A 268 -5.38 -19.62 3.54
C TYR A 268 -5.10 -19.33 2.07
N ARG A 269 -4.30 -20.18 1.42
CA ARG A 269 -4.04 -20.12 -0.01
C ARG A 269 -4.13 -21.49 -0.61
N THR A 270 -4.62 -21.55 -1.85
CA THR A 270 -4.59 -22.77 -2.66
C THR A 270 -4.36 -22.44 -4.13
N SER A 271 -3.83 -23.38 -4.87
CA SER A 271 -3.64 -23.32 -6.33
C SER A 271 -3.71 -24.73 -6.90
N ASP A 272 -4.35 -24.86 -8.08
CA ASP A 272 -4.39 -26.14 -8.81
C ASP A 272 -3.09 -26.44 -9.57
N GLY A 273 -2.11 -25.52 -9.48
CA GLY A 273 -0.90 -25.58 -10.28
C GLY A 273 -1.15 -25.29 -11.75
N TRP A 274 -0.09 -25.15 -12.52
CA TRP A 274 -0.20 -24.90 -13.96
C TRP A 274 1.00 -25.42 -14.73
N GLN A 275 0.80 -25.57 -16.02
CA GLN A 275 1.81 -25.97 -16.99
C GLN A 275 2.48 -24.72 -17.55
N LEU A 276 3.81 -24.67 -17.54
CA LEU A 276 4.59 -23.57 -18.11
C LEU A 276 4.78 -23.72 -19.60
N ASN A 277 4.94 -24.97 -20.08
CA ASN A 277 5.11 -25.30 -21.49
C ASN A 277 4.30 -26.58 -21.80
N PRO A 278 3.47 -26.60 -22.84
CA PRO A 278 2.73 -27.77 -23.22
C PRO A 278 3.59 -28.92 -23.79
N TYR A 279 4.87 -28.66 -24.09
CA TYR A 279 5.78 -29.65 -24.68
C TYR A 279 6.99 -29.87 -23.76
N GLU A 280 7.45 -31.13 -23.72
CA GLU A 280 8.73 -31.50 -23.12
C GLU A 280 9.59 -32.20 -24.17
N GLU A 281 10.90 -32.08 -24.07
CA GLU A 281 11.83 -32.83 -24.91
C GLU A 281 11.95 -34.27 -24.41
N SER A 282 11.65 -35.24 -25.28
CA SER A 282 11.83 -36.65 -25.02
C SER A 282 12.53 -37.27 -26.18
N LYS A 283 13.71 -37.84 -25.97
CA LYS A 283 14.57 -38.48 -26.98
C LYS A 283 14.87 -37.63 -28.20
N GLY A 284 15.00 -36.29 -28.02
CA GLY A 284 15.27 -35.33 -29.08
C GLY A 284 14.04 -34.85 -29.86
N GLU A 285 12.84 -35.25 -29.45
CA GLU A 285 11.57 -34.81 -30.04
C GLU A 285 10.76 -34.03 -29.00
N LEU A 286 10.01 -33.02 -29.45
CA LEU A 286 9.06 -32.30 -28.62
C LEU A 286 7.76 -33.09 -28.52
N VAL A 287 7.46 -33.57 -27.33
CA VAL A 287 6.26 -34.37 -27.03
C VAL A 287 5.33 -33.56 -26.15
N GLU A 288 4.04 -33.56 -26.44
CA GLU A 288 3.04 -32.92 -25.61
C GLU A 288 3.01 -33.56 -24.22
N THR A 289 3.02 -32.72 -23.17
CA THR A 289 3.04 -33.19 -21.80
C THR A 289 1.89 -32.57 -20.98
N THR A 290 1.31 -33.38 -20.12
CA THR A 290 0.31 -32.96 -19.15
C THR A 290 0.92 -32.64 -17.78
N LYS A 291 2.24 -32.78 -17.63
CA LYS A 291 2.93 -32.50 -16.37
C LYS A 291 2.84 -31.03 -16.04
N LYS A 292 2.39 -30.74 -14.84
CA LYS A 292 2.33 -29.36 -14.29
C LYS A 292 3.60 -29.09 -13.48
N PRO A 293 4.60 -28.39 -14.04
CA PRO A 293 5.84 -28.09 -13.30
C PRO A 293 5.59 -27.14 -12.11
N VAL A 294 4.53 -26.33 -12.14
CA VAL A 294 4.07 -25.63 -10.94
C VAL A 294 2.98 -26.47 -10.30
N TYR A 295 3.32 -27.06 -9.15
CA TYR A 295 2.47 -28.04 -8.50
C TYR A 295 1.23 -27.43 -7.85
N LYS A 296 0.19 -28.25 -7.71
CA LYS A 296 -0.92 -27.95 -6.83
C LYS A 296 -0.41 -27.78 -5.41
N ASN A 297 -0.84 -26.73 -4.76
CA ASN A 297 -0.44 -26.46 -3.39
C ASN A 297 -1.59 -25.86 -2.57
N HIS A 298 -1.47 -25.99 -1.27
CA HIS A 298 -2.26 -25.21 -0.32
C HIS A 298 -1.41 -24.89 0.91
N SER A 299 -1.75 -23.76 1.54
CA SER A 299 -1.05 -23.32 2.74
C SER A 299 -1.97 -22.64 3.74
N HIS A 300 -1.62 -22.79 4.99
CA HIS A 300 -2.25 -22.13 6.12
C HIS A 300 -1.19 -21.32 6.87
N ASN A 301 -1.48 -20.07 7.14
CA ASN A 301 -0.63 -19.22 7.94
C ASN A 301 -1.45 -18.55 9.04
N VAL A 302 -1.06 -18.77 10.28
CA VAL A 302 -1.64 -18.10 11.45
C VAL A 302 -0.55 -17.24 12.07
N SER A 303 -0.76 -15.96 12.20
CA SER A 303 0.15 -15.07 12.91
C SER A 303 -0.57 -14.29 14.00
N GLN A 304 0.09 -14.17 15.14
CA GLN A 304 -0.41 -13.43 16.29
C GLN A 304 0.67 -12.48 16.80
N THR A 305 0.26 -11.25 17.11
CA THR A 305 1.09 -10.28 17.80
C THR A 305 0.31 -9.73 18.99
N LEU A 306 0.94 -9.75 20.17
CA LEU A 306 0.43 -9.14 21.39
C LEU A 306 1.43 -8.09 21.83
N SER A 307 0.96 -6.90 22.17
CA SER A 307 1.78 -5.82 22.69
C SER A 307 1.13 -5.27 23.95
N TYR A 308 1.88 -5.20 25.02
CA TYR A 308 1.41 -4.71 26.31
C TYR A 308 2.28 -3.55 26.79
N ALA A 309 1.69 -2.38 26.92
CA ALA A 309 2.31 -1.20 27.50
C ALA A 309 2.20 -1.27 29.04
N ALA A 310 3.18 -1.89 29.68
CA ALA A 310 3.20 -2.05 31.15
C ALA A 310 3.32 -0.70 31.85
N THR A 311 4.10 0.22 31.26
CA THR A 311 4.22 1.63 31.68
C THR A 311 4.41 2.51 30.45
N GLU A 312 4.45 3.83 30.59
CA GLU A 312 4.77 4.76 29.49
C GLU A 312 6.18 4.53 28.89
N ARG A 313 7.04 3.84 29.62
CA ARG A 313 8.43 3.56 29.25
C ARG A 313 8.70 2.10 28.90
N LEU A 314 7.90 1.17 29.39
CA LEU A 314 8.13 -0.27 29.25
C LEU A 314 7.00 -0.90 28.46
N SER A 315 7.36 -1.51 27.36
CA SER A 315 6.44 -2.30 26.51
C SER A 315 6.97 -3.70 26.31
N LEU A 316 6.06 -4.67 26.37
CA LEU A 316 6.31 -6.08 26.13
C LEU A 316 5.63 -6.45 24.80
N HIS A 317 6.33 -7.16 23.95
CA HIS A 317 5.78 -7.63 22.67
C HIS A 317 6.01 -9.14 22.57
N LEU A 318 4.94 -9.87 22.27
CA LEU A 318 4.97 -11.29 21.99
C LEU A 318 4.43 -11.52 20.57
N ASN A 319 5.10 -12.33 19.79
CA ASN A 319 4.65 -12.72 18.47
C ASN A 319 4.76 -14.23 18.28
N GLY A 320 3.79 -14.80 17.60
CA GLY A 320 3.75 -16.18 17.18
C GLY A 320 3.39 -16.29 15.70
N ASN A 321 3.95 -17.28 15.02
CA ASN A 321 3.57 -17.63 13.67
C ASN A 321 3.57 -19.15 13.52
N LEU A 322 2.51 -19.67 12.91
CA LEU A 322 2.38 -21.04 12.47
C LEU A 322 2.15 -21.03 10.97
N PHE A 323 3.03 -21.68 10.22
CA PHE A 323 2.89 -21.83 8.78
C PHE A 323 2.94 -23.31 8.41
N ILE A 324 1.98 -23.76 7.62
CA ILE A 324 1.87 -25.12 7.07
C ILE A 324 1.65 -24.97 5.58
N SER A 325 2.46 -25.61 4.76
CA SER A 325 2.34 -25.66 3.32
C SER A 325 2.46 -27.09 2.84
N GLU A 326 1.62 -27.49 1.90
CA GLU A 326 1.65 -28.80 1.25
C GLU A 326 1.66 -28.61 -0.26
N ASN A 327 2.61 -29.28 -0.92
CA ASN A 327 2.74 -29.32 -2.37
C ASN A 327 2.46 -30.72 -2.84
N ASP A 328 1.47 -30.87 -3.72
CA ASP A 328 1.15 -32.12 -4.38
C ASP A 328 2.07 -32.29 -5.59
N ARG A 329 3.04 -33.19 -5.47
CA ARG A 329 4.01 -33.54 -6.52
C ARG A 329 3.66 -34.87 -7.21
N THR A 330 2.46 -35.38 -7.00
CA THR A 330 1.99 -36.63 -7.58
C THR A 330 2.13 -36.60 -9.10
N GLY A 331 2.76 -37.61 -9.68
CA GLY A 331 3.04 -37.72 -11.09
C GLY A 331 4.42 -37.23 -11.56
N ALA A 332 5.12 -36.42 -10.75
CA ALA A 332 6.53 -36.06 -10.99
C ALA A 332 7.50 -36.85 -10.09
N TYR A 333 7.12 -37.05 -8.84
CA TYR A 333 7.94 -37.69 -7.82
C TYR A 333 7.03 -38.43 -6.85
N ASP A 334 6.37 -39.33 -6.92
CA ASP A 334 5.50 -40.17 -6.07
C ASP A 334 5.42 -39.79 -4.56
N TYR A 335 5.62 -38.51 -4.20
CA TYR A 335 5.51 -38.02 -2.82
C TYR A 335 5.05 -36.58 -2.76
N ASN A 336 4.29 -36.27 -1.72
CA ASN A 336 3.89 -34.92 -1.34
C ASN A 336 4.95 -34.28 -0.43
N ASN A 337 5.20 -33.01 -0.64
CA ASN A 337 6.06 -32.23 0.24
C ASN A 337 5.22 -31.41 1.21
N ARG A 338 5.44 -31.64 2.51
CA ARG A 338 4.81 -30.85 3.57
C ARG A 338 5.88 -30.10 4.33
N HIS A 339 5.70 -28.79 4.44
CA HIS A 339 6.54 -27.91 5.21
C HIS A 339 5.74 -27.34 6.39
N GLN A 340 6.34 -27.38 7.59
CA GLN A 340 5.78 -26.78 8.80
C GLN A 340 6.82 -25.90 9.47
N SER A 341 6.41 -24.71 9.89
CA SER A 341 7.27 -23.76 10.58
C SER A 341 6.54 -23.13 11.75
N TYR A 342 7.20 -23.10 12.89
CA TYR A 342 6.73 -22.46 14.12
C TYR A 342 7.72 -21.39 14.51
N THR A 343 7.25 -20.18 14.76
CA THR A 343 8.08 -19.09 15.24
C THR A 343 7.42 -18.45 16.45
N VAL A 344 8.17 -18.32 17.53
CA VAL A 344 7.74 -17.58 18.72
C VAL A 344 8.83 -16.59 19.06
N GLY A 345 8.47 -15.36 19.37
CA GLY A 345 9.41 -14.32 19.74
C GLY A 345 8.84 -13.37 20.78
N GLY A 346 9.69 -12.95 21.70
CA GLY A 346 9.40 -11.93 22.69
C GLY A 346 10.38 -10.76 22.57
N THR A 347 9.90 -9.54 22.78
CA THR A 347 10.73 -8.33 22.81
C THR A 347 10.28 -7.45 23.95
N VAL A 348 11.24 -6.93 24.69
CA VAL A 348 11.03 -5.92 25.72
C VAL A 348 11.61 -4.61 25.19
N SER A 349 10.78 -3.58 25.13
CA SER A 349 11.19 -2.24 24.71
C SER A 349 11.15 -1.30 25.91
N TYR A 350 12.27 -0.62 26.18
CA TYR A 350 12.38 0.38 27.22
C TYR A 350 12.80 1.72 26.62
N LYS A 351 11.99 2.75 26.82
CA LYS A 351 12.28 4.14 26.39
C LYS A 351 13.05 4.86 27.48
N HIS A 352 14.32 5.13 27.25
CA HIS A 352 15.11 6.00 28.11
C HIS A 352 14.79 7.46 27.76
N LEU A 353 14.35 8.26 28.71
CA LEU A 353 14.29 9.71 28.53
C LEU A 353 15.72 10.24 28.48
N ARG A 354 16.17 10.70 27.32
CA ARG A 354 17.31 11.63 27.30
C ARG A 354 16.82 12.93 27.98
N ALA A 355 17.49 13.32 29.04
CA ALA A 355 17.36 14.67 29.56
C ALA A 355 17.72 15.61 28.39
N HIS A 356 16.81 16.50 28.05
CA HIS A 356 17.15 17.65 27.23
C HIS A 356 18.03 18.55 28.09
N GLU A 357 19.35 18.54 27.85
CA GLU A 357 20.20 19.68 28.11
C GLU A 357 20.00 20.74 27.02
#